data_97ac2285f333fdc0f34f45483f35703b
#
_entry.id   97ac2285f333fdc0f34f45483f35703b
#
_cell.length_a   1.000
_cell.length_b   1.000
_cell.length_c   1.000
_cell.angle_alpha   90.00
_cell.angle_beta   90.00
_cell.angle_gamma   90.00
#
_symmetry.space_group_name_H-M   'P 1'
#
loop_
_entity.id
_entity.type
_entity.pdbx_description
1 polymer ?
#
loop_
_entity_poly.entity_id
_entity_poly.type
_entity_poly.pdbx_seq_one_letter_code
_entity_poly.pdbx_strand_id
1 'polypeptide(L)'
;MIDEMIKKLPKASMVIVGEPSTMLAVTGHKGALGFTTHLVGKEVHSSILDRGVSAIMNGAKLIDWANQQNVSNKKAEQTETAKLFDPPYTTLHVGVIKGGTAHNITSKDCIFEMDIRVVSDQKVDFWIDKYSEKVKEIESQMKAISADTKIIVSNRSAVPGLRPETHGEAETFVRQLTGDNGHHFVSYGTEAGQ
;
A
#
# COMPACT_ATOMS: atom_id res chain seq x y z
N MET A 1 -13.02 -7.89 -11.68
CA MET A 1 -14.29 -8.68 -11.49
C MET A 1 -15.42 -7.78 -11.03
N ILE A 2 -15.28 -7.00 -9.97
CA ILE A 2 -16.31 -6.06 -9.45
C ILE A 2 -16.68 -5.02 -10.51
N ASP A 3 -15.71 -4.37 -11.16
CA ASP A 3 -15.96 -3.36 -12.21
C ASP A 3 -16.81 -3.85 -13.38
N GLU A 4 -16.75 -5.15 -13.71
CA GLU A 4 -17.60 -5.75 -14.75
C GLU A 4 -18.98 -6.13 -14.23
N MET A 5 -19.07 -6.49 -12.95
CA MET A 5 -20.35 -6.79 -12.30
C MET A 5 -21.17 -5.51 -12.10
N ILE A 6 -20.55 -4.41 -11.65
CA ILE A 6 -21.22 -3.12 -11.44
C ILE A 6 -21.94 -2.65 -12.71
N LYS A 7 -21.37 -2.88 -13.89
CA LYS A 7 -21.99 -2.54 -15.19
C LYS A 7 -23.27 -3.33 -15.49
N LYS A 8 -23.47 -4.47 -14.83
CA LYS A 8 -24.61 -5.40 -15.05
C LYS A 8 -25.64 -5.36 -13.91
N LEU A 9 -25.28 -4.77 -12.77
CA LEU A 9 -26.17 -4.67 -11.63
C LEU A 9 -27.14 -3.49 -11.80
N PRO A 10 -28.38 -3.61 -11.29
CA PRO A 10 -29.28 -2.49 -11.23
C PRO A 10 -28.68 -1.40 -10.33
N LYS A 11 -29.04 -0.14 -10.59
CA LYS A 11 -28.63 0.98 -9.73
C LYS A 11 -29.22 0.77 -8.33
N ALA A 12 -28.35 0.50 -7.37
CA ALA A 12 -28.73 0.33 -5.96
C ALA A 12 -28.82 1.69 -5.26
N SER A 13 -29.77 1.86 -4.32
CA SER A 13 -29.82 3.02 -3.43
C SER A 13 -28.80 2.91 -2.30
N MET A 14 -28.44 1.68 -1.90
CA MET A 14 -27.42 1.39 -0.91
C MET A 14 -26.72 0.07 -1.20
N VAL A 15 -25.52 -0.09 -0.69
CA VAL A 15 -24.73 -1.34 -0.74
C VAL A 15 -24.29 -1.71 0.66
N ILE A 16 -24.53 -2.95 1.05
CA ILE A 16 -24.08 -3.52 2.33
C ILE A 16 -23.14 -4.67 2.03
N VAL A 17 -21.93 -4.60 2.53
CA VAL A 17 -20.91 -5.63 2.36
C VAL A 17 -20.86 -6.48 3.63
N GLY A 18 -21.14 -7.79 3.48
CA GLY A 18 -21.10 -8.76 4.58
C GLY A 18 -19.67 -9.18 4.90
N GLU A 19 -19.12 -8.62 5.95
CA GLU A 19 -17.79 -8.93 6.49
C GLU A 19 -17.90 -9.52 7.90
N PRO A 20 -16.90 -10.28 8.41
CA PRO A 20 -16.91 -10.79 9.77
C PRO A 20 -16.62 -9.66 10.79
N SER A 21 -17.55 -8.71 10.92
CA SER A 21 -17.45 -7.53 11.77
C SER A 21 -18.07 -7.73 13.17
N THR A 22 -18.37 -8.98 13.57
CA THR A 22 -19.06 -9.29 14.81
C THR A 22 -20.40 -8.57 14.98
N MET A 23 -21.13 -8.41 13.86
CA MET A 23 -22.41 -7.67 13.77
C MET A 23 -22.31 -6.17 14.08
N LEU A 24 -21.11 -5.59 14.02
CA LEU A 24 -20.92 -4.15 14.15
C LEU A 24 -21.03 -3.46 12.79
N ALA A 25 -21.66 -2.28 12.80
CA ALA A 25 -21.78 -1.42 11.62
C ALA A 25 -20.46 -0.67 11.37
N VAL A 26 -19.54 -1.26 10.61
CA VAL A 26 -18.28 -0.60 10.22
C VAL A 26 -18.56 0.39 9.10
N THR A 27 -18.34 1.68 9.37
CA THR A 27 -18.69 2.80 8.49
C THR A 27 -17.49 3.48 7.86
N GLY A 28 -16.28 3.00 8.13
CA GLY A 28 -15.06 3.53 7.53
C GLY A 28 -13.88 2.58 7.67
N HIS A 29 -13.04 2.53 6.64
CA HIS A 29 -11.79 1.77 6.67
C HIS A 29 -10.69 2.44 5.83
N LYS A 30 -9.43 2.11 6.15
CA LYS A 30 -8.29 2.54 5.33
C LYS A 30 -8.29 1.79 3.99
N GLY A 31 -7.79 2.46 2.96
CA GLY A 31 -7.43 1.80 1.71
C GLY A 31 -6.24 0.87 1.88
N ALA A 32 -6.07 -0.05 0.94
CA ALA A 32 -4.97 -1.01 0.92
C ALA A 32 -4.30 -1.03 -0.44
N LEU A 33 -2.97 -0.89 -0.46
CA LEU A 33 -2.13 -1.08 -1.64
C LEU A 33 -1.10 -2.15 -1.35
N GLY A 34 -0.92 -3.08 -2.29
CA GLY A 34 0.13 -4.10 -2.23
C GLY A 34 1.04 -4.02 -3.45
N PHE A 35 2.35 -4.02 -3.23
CA PHE A 35 3.35 -4.09 -4.28
C PHE A 35 4.29 -5.27 -4.07
N THR A 36 4.62 -5.97 -5.17
CA THR A 36 5.82 -6.79 -5.25
C THR A 36 6.84 -6.03 -6.07
N THR A 37 8.01 -5.78 -5.50
CA THR A 37 9.12 -5.08 -6.16
C THR A 37 10.28 -6.03 -6.34
N HIS A 38 10.72 -6.21 -7.60
CA HIS A 38 11.86 -7.03 -7.97
C HIS A 38 12.94 -6.16 -8.59
N LEU A 39 14.08 -6.06 -7.91
CA LEU A 39 15.27 -5.39 -8.41
C LEU A 39 16.19 -6.43 -9.06
N VAL A 40 16.61 -6.13 -10.28
CA VAL A 40 17.61 -6.91 -11.02
C VAL A 40 18.89 -6.08 -11.08
N GLY A 41 19.89 -6.50 -10.33
CA GLY A 41 21.20 -5.89 -10.24
C GLY A 41 22.23 -6.54 -11.15
N LYS A 42 23.51 -6.28 -10.86
CA LYS A 42 24.66 -6.87 -11.56
C LYS A 42 25.62 -7.48 -10.56
N GLU A 43 25.85 -8.78 -10.69
CA GLU A 43 26.78 -9.53 -9.86
C GLU A 43 28.23 -9.21 -10.19
N VAL A 44 29.02 -8.93 -9.17
CA VAL A 44 30.50 -8.91 -9.19
C VAL A 44 31.00 -9.33 -7.82
N HIS A 45 32.25 -9.70 -7.73
CA HIS A 45 32.90 -9.92 -6.44
C HIS A 45 32.97 -8.61 -5.62
N SER A 46 32.75 -8.66 -4.31
CA SER A 46 32.66 -7.47 -3.47
C SER A 46 33.93 -6.60 -3.44
N SER A 47 35.09 -7.17 -3.82
CA SER A 47 36.33 -6.41 -3.93
C SER A 47 36.39 -5.43 -5.12
N ILE A 48 35.47 -5.57 -6.08
CA ILE A 48 35.31 -4.67 -7.24
C ILE A 48 33.92 -4.07 -7.30
N LEU A 49 33.41 -3.64 -6.15
CA LEU A 49 32.05 -3.19 -5.90
C LEU A 49 31.54 -2.16 -6.93
N ASP A 50 32.42 -1.23 -7.33
CA ASP A 50 32.07 -0.13 -8.26
C ASP A 50 31.67 -0.60 -9.66
N ARG A 51 31.95 -1.86 -10.02
CA ARG A 51 31.57 -2.48 -11.29
C ARG A 51 30.27 -3.26 -11.23
N GLY A 52 29.72 -3.41 -10.04
CA GLY A 52 28.49 -4.13 -9.75
C GLY A 52 27.35 -3.22 -9.35
N VAL A 53 26.14 -3.79 -9.34
CA VAL A 53 24.93 -3.13 -8.82
C VAL A 53 24.22 -4.10 -7.89
N SER A 54 24.34 -3.87 -6.59
CA SER A 54 23.66 -4.72 -5.60
C SER A 54 22.16 -4.44 -5.57
N ALA A 55 21.37 -5.45 -5.93
CA ALA A 55 19.90 -5.37 -5.84
C ALA A 55 19.45 -5.18 -4.39
N ILE A 56 20.10 -5.84 -3.41
CA ILE A 56 19.76 -5.67 -1.97
C ILE A 56 20.03 -4.24 -1.51
N MET A 57 21.21 -3.67 -1.82
CA MET A 57 21.54 -2.32 -1.36
C MET A 57 20.64 -1.24 -2.00
N ASN A 58 20.20 -1.44 -3.25
CA ASN A 58 19.25 -0.54 -3.88
C ASN A 58 17.81 -0.80 -3.40
N GLY A 59 17.42 -2.04 -3.11
CA GLY A 59 16.18 -2.37 -2.44
C GLY A 59 16.06 -1.72 -1.06
N ALA A 60 17.16 -1.72 -0.29
CA ALA A 60 17.23 -1.07 1.01
C ALA A 60 16.93 0.44 0.95
N LYS A 61 17.30 1.14 -0.16
CA LYS A 61 16.95 2.56 -0.35
C LYS A 61 15.43 2.76 -0.51
N LEU A 62 14.72 1.84 -1.16
CA LEU A 62 13.26 1.89 -1.28
C LEU A 62 12.58 1.58 0.06
N ILE A 63 13.14 0.65 0.83
CA ILE A 63 12.65 0.31 2.17
C ILE A 63 12.87 1.48 3.14
N ASP A 64 14.05 2.10 3.09
CA ASP A 64 14.35 3.31 3.89
C ASP A 64 13.43 4.47 3.51
N TRP A 65 13.16 4.67 2.21
CA TRP A 65 12.16 5.64 1.78
C TRP A 65 10.79 5.38 2.40
N ALA A 66 10.32 4.12 2.49
CA ALA A 66 9.07 3.79 3.15
C ALA A 66 9.10 4.17 4.64
N ASN A 67 10.21 3.93 5.34
CA ASN A 67 10.39 4.35 6.72
C ASN A 67 10.36 5.89 6.87
N GLN A 68 11.01 6.61 5.95
CA GLN A 68 10.99 8.07 5.93
C GLN A 68 9.57 8.61 5.69
N GLN A 69 8.77 7.97 4.81
CA GLN A 69 7.36 8.33 4.64
C GLN A 69 6.57 8.13 5.94
N ASN A 70 6.77 7.02 6.65
CA ASN A 70 6.11 6.78 7.94
C ASN A 70 6.44 7.88 8.97
N VAL A 71 7.71 8.27 9.06
CA VAL A 71 8.15 9.35 9.97
C VAL A 71 7.49 10.68 9.56
N SER A 72 7.45 10.99 8.26
CA SER A 72 6.82 12.21 7.74
C SER A 72 5.31 12.21 8.00
N ASN A 73 4.63 11.11 7.67
CA ASN A 73 3.18 10.97 7.85
C ASN A 73 2.77 11.11 9.33
N LYS A 74 3.56 10.51 10.24
CA LYS A 74 3.31 10.61 11.68
C LYS A 74 3.46 12.04 12.23
N LYS A 75 4.37 12.84 11.65
CA LYS A 75 4.63 14.23 12.08
C LYS A 75 3.68 15.24 11.45
N ALA A 76 3.06 14.90 10.33
CA ALA A 76 2.13 15.79 9.65
C ALA A 76 0.88 16.04 10.51
N GLU A 77 0.24 17.18 10.32
CA GLU A 77 -1.09 17.44 10.89
C GLU A 77 -2.09 16.44 10.30
N GLN A 78 -2.84 15.79 11.20
CA GLN A 78 -3.82 14.78 10.82
C GLN A 78 -5.19 15.41 10.60
N THR A 79 -5.82 15.03 9.50
CA THR A 79 -7.20 15.44 9.21
C THR A 79 -8.18 14.84 10.22
N GLU A 80 -9.37 15.40 10.34
CA GLU A 80 -10.42 14.84 11.21
C GLU A 80 -10.82 13.42 10.79
N THR A 81 -10.83 13.16 9.48
CA THR A 81 -11.06 11.80 8.94
C THR A 81 -9.93 10.84 9.33
N ALA A 82 -8.69 11.26 9.23
CA ALA A 82 -7.54 10.43 9.59
C ALA A 82 -7.53 10.07 11.09
N LYS A 83 -7.94 10.99 11.96
CA LYS A 83 -8.02 10.78 13.41
C LYS A 83 -9.02 9.68 13.84
N LEU A 84 -9.90 9.25 12.95
CA LEU A 84 -10.81 8.13 13.19
C LEU A 84 -10.12 6.76 13.15
N PHE A 85 -8.89 6.70 12.64
CA PHE A 85 -8.13 5.46 12.48
C PHE A 85 -6.94 5.39 13.45
N ASP A 86 -6.51 4.17 13.76
CA ASP A 86 -5.30 3.92 14.54
C ASP A 86 -4.32 3.06 13.72
N PRO A 87 -3.11 3.57 13.40
CA PRO A 87 -2.67 4.95 13.62
C PRO A 87 -3.36 5.95 12.68
N PRO A 88 -3.45 7.26 13.05
CA PRO A 88 -4.21 8.27 12.32
C PRO A 88 -3.48 8.80 11.08
N TYR A 89 -2.69 8.00 10.41
CA TYR A 89 -1.92 8.35 9.21
C TYR A 89 -1.73 7.14 8.29
N THR A 90 -1.37 7.41 7.05
CA THR A 90 -1.01 6.37 6.08
C THR A 90 0.30 5.70 6.48
N THR A 91 0.30 4.37 6.52
CA THR A 91 1.46 3.55 6.90
C THR A 91 1.98 2.73 5.73
N LEU A 92 3.32 2.58 5.64
CA LEU A 92 4.01 1.78 4.66
C LEU A 92 4.82 0.69 5.39
N HIS A 93 4.72 -0.54 4.94
CA HIS A 93 5.41 -1.66 5.57
C HIS A 93 5.97 -2.62 4.52
N VAL A 94 7.18 -3.12 4.76
CA VAL A 94 7.76 -4.22 3.99
C VAL A 94 7.81 -5.44 4.89
N GLY A 95 6.93 -6.41 4.60
CA GLY A 95 6.76 -7.61 5.43
C GLY A 95 7.64 -8.79 5.00
N VAL A 96 8.03 -8.83 3.72
CA VAL A 96 8.83 -9.91 3.16
C VAL A 96 9.95 -9.34 2.30
N ILE A 97 11.16 -9.89 2.45
CA ILE A 97 12.30 -9.59 1.59
C ILE A 97 13.11 -10.86 1.35
N LYS A 98 13.56 -11.07 0.09
CA LYS A 98 14.43 -12.17 -0.34
C LYS A 98 15.45 -11.65 -1.34
N GLY A 99 16.69 -12.10 -1.26
CA GLY A 99 17.72 -11.72 -2.23
C GLY A 99 19.11 -12.19 -1.87
N GLY A 100 20.02 -12.08 -2.85
CA GLY A 100 21.43 -12.45 -2.72
C GLY A 100 21.69 -13.96 -2.78
N THR A 101 22.96 -14.31 -3.04
CA THR A 101 23.45 -15.69 -3.18
C THR A 101 24.65 -15.97 -2.27
N ALA A 102 25.54 -14.99 -2.07
CA ALA A 102 26.72 -15.12 -1.22
C ALA A 102 27.12 -13.77 -0.61
N HIS A 103 27.77 -13.80 0.55
CA HIS A 103 28.16 -12.58 1.29
C HIS A 103 29.21 -11.71 0.56
N ASN A 104 29.97 -12.30 -0.35
CA ASN A 104 31.06 -11.64 -1.08
C ASN A 104 30.73 -11.38 -2.56
N ILE A 105 29.45 -11.46 -2.96
CA ILE A 105 28.97 -11.17 -4.31
C ILE A 105 27.88 -10.09 -4.21
N THR A 106 27.93 -9.06 -5.07
CA THR A 106 26.80 -8.12 -5.18
C THR A 106 25.56 -8.86 -5.64
N SER A 107 24.45 -8.70 -4.93
CA SER A 107 23.22 -9.44 -5.24
C SER A 107 22.65 -9.07 -6.60
N LYS A 108 22.35 -10.09 -7.41
CA LYS A 108 21.64 -9.92 -8.68
C LYS A 108 20.16 -9.65 -8.45
N ASP A 109 19.55 -10.36 -7.52
CA ASP A 109 18.12 -10.27 -7.28
C ASP A 109 17.85 -9.81 -5.85
N CYS A 110 16.83 -8.95 -5.72
CA CYS A 110 16.18 -8.62 -4.47
C CYS A 110 14.69 -8.45 -4.75
N ILE A 111 13.85 -9.22 -4.04
CA ILE A 111 12.40 -9.15 -4.14
C ILE A 111 11.86 -8.82 -2.76
N PHE A 112 10.98 -7.82 -2.67
CA PHE A 112 10.26 -7.53 -1.44
C PHE A 112 8.80 -7.21 -1.70
N GLU A 113 7.98 -7.38 -0.66
CA GLU A 113 6.56 -7.11 -0.66
C GLU A 113 6.25 -5.97 0.28
N MET A 114 5.66 -4.90 -0.28
CA MET A 114 5.25 -3.71 0.45
C MET A 114 3.74 -3.66 0.57
N ASP A 115 3.24 -3.32 1.75
CA ASP A 115 1.85 -3.01 2.07
C ASP A 115 1.73 -1.55 2.48
N ILE A 116 0.74 -0.84 1.93
CA ILE A 116 0.44 0.55 2.29
C ILE A 116 -1.02 0.63 2.74
N ARG A 117 -1.25 1.12 3.96
CA ARG A 117 -2.59 1.38 4.48
C ARG A 117 -2.87 2.87 4.40
N VAL A 118 -3.74 3.23 3.48
CA VAL A 118 -4.02 4.63 3.09
C VAL A 118 -5.23 5.15 3.87
N VAL A 119 -5.09 6.27 4.59
CA VAL A 119 -6.26 6.90 5.24
C VAL A 119 -7.31 7.27 4.19
N SER A 120 -8.59 7.13 4.53
CA SER A 120 -9.69 7.12 3.56
C SER A 120 -9.96 8.45 2.85
N ASP A 121 -9.36 9.55 3.30
CA ASP A 121 -9.40 10.86 2.65
C ASP A 121 -8.22 11.11 1.69
N GLN A 122 -7.30 10.15 1.57
CA GLN A 122 -6.22 10.17 0.58
C GLN A 122 -6.53 9.21 -0.58
N LYS A 123 -6.13 9.61 -1.79
CA LYS A 123 -6.27 8.75 -2.97
C LYS A 123 -5.16 7.70 -3.00
N VAL A 124 -5.51 6.46 -3.32
CA VAL A 124 -4.54 5.37 -3.51
C VAL A 124 -3.56 5.67 -4.64
N ASP A 125 -4.02 6.32 -5.72
CA ASP A 125 -3.20 6.70 -6.88
C ASP A 125 -2.05 7.62 -6.49
N PHE A 126 -2.25 8.54 -5.53
CA PHE A 126 -1.17 9.39 -5.01
C PHE A 126 0.02 8.57 -4.50
N TRP A 127 -0.24 7.48 -3.81
CA TRP A 127 0.82 6.62 -3.28
C TRP A 127 1.45 5.73 -4.34
N ILE A 128 0.67 5.32 -5.36
CA ILE A 128 1.17 4.60 -6.54
C ILE A 128 2.17 5.49 -7.29
N ASP A 129 1.79 6.73 -7.57
CA ASP A 129 2.63 7.69 -8.29
C ASP A 129 3.91 8.01 -7.50
N LYS A 130 3.76 8.31 -6.22
CA LYS A 130 4.87 8.64 -5.32
C LYS A 130 5.89 7.52 -5.20
N TYR A 131 5.42 6.26 -5.11
CA TYR A 131 6.30 5.10 -5.12
C TYR A 131 6.97 4.91 -6.48
N SER A 132 6.22 5.07 -7.57
CA SER A 132 6.73 4.94 -8.94
C SER A 132 7.83 5.97 -9.25
N GLU A 133 7.70 7.20 -8.76
CA GLU A 133 8.72 8.24 -8.89
C GLU A 133 10.01 7.82 -8.17
N LYS A 134 9.90 7.31 -6.94
CA LYS A 134 11.08 6.84 -6.19
C LYS A 134 11.74 5.62 -6.83
N VAL A 135 10.95 4.71 -7.38
CA VAL A 135 11.45 3.56 -8.14
C VAL A 135 12.25 4.03 -9.36
N LYS A 136 11.73 4.98 -10.15
CA LYS A 136 12.42 5.55 -11.32
C LYS A 136 13.74 6.22 -10.94
N GLU A 137 13.77 6.95 -9.83
CA GLU A 137 15.00 7.59 -9.32
C GLU A 137 16.07 6.53 -9.04
N ILE A 138 15.73 5.49 -8.28
CA ILE A 138 16.68 4.42 -7.92
C ILE A 138 17.11 3.61 -9.16
N GLU A 139 16.17 3.30 -10.06
CA GLU A 139 16.48 2.59 -11.31
C GLU A 139 17.45 3.39 -12.18
N SER A 140 17.28 4.70 -12.26
CA SER A 140 18.21 5.58 -13.00
C SER A 140 19.63 5.52 -12.41
N GLN A 141 19.78 5.52 -11.07
CA GLN A 141 21.07 5.34 -10.42
C GLN A 141 21.71 3.98 -10.73
N MET A 142 20.91 2.92 -10.75
CA MET A 142 21.38 1.57 -11.09
C MET A 142 21.85 1.51 -12.55
N LYS A 143 21.08 2.06 -13.48
CA LYS A 143 21.39 2.08 -14.93
C LYS A 143 22.60 2.93 -15.27
N ALA A 144 22.94 3.92 -14.48
CA ALA A 144 24.16 4.72 -14.65
C ALA A 144 25.45 3.86 -14.47
N ILE A 145 25.36 2.77 -13.69
CA ILE A 145 26.48 1.82 -13.49
C ILE A 145 26.40 0.67 -14.49
N SER A 146 25.20 0.15 -14.76
CA SER A 146 24.97 -0.95 -15.69
C SER A 146 23.59 -0.86 -16.34
N ALA A 147 23.56 -0.72 -17.66
CA ALA A 147 22.32 -0.53 -18.43
C ALA A 147 21.33 -1.70 -18.34
N ASP A 148 21.81 -2.93 -18.04
CA ASP A 148 20.99 -4.14 -17.96
C ASP A 148 20.21 -4.24 -16.63
N THR A 149 20.45 -3.34 -15.69
CA THR A 149 19.74 -3.34 -14.41
C THR A 149 18.35 -2.76 -14.54
N LYS A 150 17.41 -3.23 -13.72
CA LYS A 150 16.01 -2.76 -13.74
C LYS A 150 15.31 -2.98 -12.42
N ILE A 151 14.22 -2.25 -12.24
CA ILE A 151 13.27 -2.46 -11.13
C ILE A 151 11.89 -2.76 -11.74
N ILE A 152 11.31 -3.89 -11.38
CA ILE A 152 10.00 -4.34 -11.83
C ILE A 152 9.06 -4.23 -10.64
N VAL A 153 8.00 -3.44 -10.78
CA VAL A 153 6.94 -3.31 -9.77
C VAL A 153 5.65 -3.93 -10.31
N SER A 154 5.06 -4.80 -9.53
CA SER A 154 3.76 -5.41 -9.81
C SER A 154 2.78 -5.03 -8.70
N ASN A 155 1.62 -4.48 -9.07
CA ASN A 155 0.54 -4.23 -8.13
C ASN A 155 -0.12 -5.57 -7.76
N ARG A 156 -0.24 -5.84 -6.46
CA ARG A 156 -0.95 -7.02 -5.93
C ARG A 156 -2.41 -6.70 -5.63
N SER A 157 -2.65 -5.50 -5.12
CA SER A 157 -3.98 -5.00 -4.76
C SER A 157 -3.98 -3.48 -4.75
N ALA A 158 -5.13 -2.90 -5.07
CA ALA A 158 -5.39 -1.47 -4.93
C ALA A 158 -6.88 -1.31 -4.55
N VAL A 159 -7.15 -1.14 -3.27
CA VAL A 159 -8.50 -0.98 -2.73
C VAL A 159 -8.59 0.40 -2.10
N PRO A 160 -9.49 1.28 -2.57
CA PRO A 160 -9.74 2.57 -1.94
C PRO A 160 -10.22 2.42 -0.51
N GLY A 161 -10.01 3.45 0.32
CA GLY A 161 -10.60 3.51 1.65
C GLY A 161 -12.08 3.85 1.60
N LEU A 162 -12.86 3.30 2.52
CA LEU A 162 -14.23 3.72 2.76
C LEU A 162 -14.20 4.98 3.65
N ARG A 163 -14.64 6.11 3.08
CA ARG A 163 -14.74 7.35 3.84
C ARG A 163 -16.04 7.36 4.64
N PRO A 164 -15.98 7.61 5.96
CA PRO A 164 -17.16 7.72 6.77
C PRO A 164 -18.11 8.83 6.28
N GLU A 165 -19.40 8.52 6.21
CA GLU A 165 -20.46 9.48 5.95
C GLU A 165 -21.10 9.92 7.26
N THR A 166 -21.63 11.15 7.30
CA THR A 166 -22.28 11.68 8.50
C THR A 166 -23.73 11.22 8.65
N HIS A 167 -24.39 10.86 7.54
CA HIS A 167 -25.80 10.44 7.50
C HIS A 167 -26.06 9.52 6.29
N GLY A 168 -25.44 8.33 6.28
CA GLY A 168 -25.64 7.33 5.22
C GLY A 168 -26.94 6.54 5.40
N GLU A 169 -27.72 6.36 4.34
CA GLU A 169 -28.91 5.49 4.38
C GLU A 169 -28.55 4.05 4.70
N ALA A 170 -27.46 3.54 4.11
CA ALA A 170 -26.95 2.20 4.37
C ALA A 170 -26.56 2.01 5.84
N GLU A 171 -25.87 2.99 6.44
CA GLU A 171 -25.49 2.97 7.85
C GLU A 171 -26.74 2.93 8.73
N THR A 172 -27.71 3.81 8.47
CA THR A 172 -28.98 3.87 9.22
C THR A 172 -29.71 2.53 9.16
N PHE A 173 -29.80 1.92 7.99
CA PHE A 173 -30.45 0.63 7.81
C PHE A 173 -29.74 -0.50 8.57
N VAL A 174 -28.41 -0.59 8.46
CA VAL A 174 -27.63 -1.62 9.17
C VAL A 174 -27.76 -1.46 10.69
N ARG A 175 -27.72 -0.24 11.21
CA ARG A 175 -27.90 0.04 12.64
C ARG A 175 -29.29 -0.41 13.16
N GLN A 176 -30.34 -0.21 12.34
CA GLN A 176 -31.68 -0.71 12.69
C GLN A 176 -31.73 -2.24 12.74
N LEU A 177 -31.04 -2.92 11.84
CA LEU A 177 -31.00 -4.39 11.80
C LEU A 177 -30.17 -5.00 12.94
N THR A 178 -29.04 -4.39 13.27
CA THR A 178 -28.09 -4.92 14.25
C THR A 178 -28.33 -4.44 15.67
N GLY A 179 -29.05 -3.33 15.84
CA GLY A 179 -29.19 -2.63 17.12
C GLY A 179 -27.90 -1.90 17.56
N ASP A 180 -26.88 -1.86 16.69
CA ASP A 180 -25.59 -1.24 16.97
C ASP A 180 -25.65 0.28 16.72
N ASN A 181 -25.44 1.06 17.77
CA ASN A 181 -25.37 2.52 17.73
C ASN A 181 -23.94 3.06 17.89
N GLY A 182 -22.93 2.19 17.94
CA GLY A 182 -21.51 2.55 18.04
C GLY A 182 -20.97 3.15 16.74
N HIS A 183 -19.83 3.82 16.81
CA HIS A 183 -19.07 4.27 15.65
C HIS A 183 -17.85 3.36 15.49
N HIS A 184 -17.80 2.60 14.41
CA HIS A 184 -16.76 1.61 14.18
C HIS A 184 -16.01 1.90 12.90
N PHE A 185 -14.69 2.15 13.06
CA PHE A 185 -13.75 2.37 11.99
C PHE A 185 -12.63 1.34 12.12
N VAL A 186 -12.16 0.81 11.00
CA VAL A 186 -11.10 -0.21 11.00
C VAL A 186 -9.91 0.25 10.17
N SER A 187 -8.70 -0.14 10.61
CA SER A 187 -7.46 0.24 9.94
C SER A 187 -7.01 -0.76 8.86
N TYR A 188 -7.71 -1.88 8.71
CA TYR A 188 -7.56 -2.80 7.57
C TYR A 188 -8.54 -2.42 6.45
N GLY A 189 -8.28 -2.87 5.22
CA GLY A 189 -9.17 -2.66 4.08
C GLY A 189 -10.24 -3.75 4.00
N THR A 190 -11.41 -3.38 3.50
CA THR A 190 -12.49 -4.31 3.10
C THR A 190 -12.94 -4.00 1.68
N GLU A 191 -13.80 -4.84 1.10
CA GLU A 191 -14.36 -4.61 -0.24
C GLU A 191 -15.36 -3.44 -0.30
N ALA A 192 -15.80 -2.92 0.84
CA ALA A 192 -16.77 -1.81 0.89
C ALA A 192 -16.22 -0.47 0.34
N GLY A 193 -14.91 -0.35 0.15
CA GLY A 193 -14.28 0.83 -0.44
C GLY A 193 -14.25 0.85 -1.97
N GLN A 194 -14.73 -0.20 -2.64
CA GLN A 194 -14.69 -0.37 -4.10
C GLN A 194 -15.91 0.22 -4.82
#